data_7d66683b43f9a8c0fadad24f0696efc7
#
_entry.id   7d66683b43f9a8c0fadad24f0696efc7
#
_cell.length_a   1.000
_cell.length_b   1.000
_cell.length_c   1.000
_cell.angle_alpha   90.00
_cell.angle_beta   90.00
_cell.angle_gamma   90.00
#
_symmetry.space_group_name_H-M   'P 1'
#
loop_
_entity.id
_entity.type
_entity.pdbx_description
1 polymer ?
#
loop_
_entity_poly.entity_id
_entity_poly.type
_entity_poly.pdbx_seq_one_letter_code
_entity_poly.pdbx_strand_id
1 'polypeptide(L)'
;MALECDIILVSILECKKESFMKNIKVNALASLLVNILNIVFPLITNPYLTRILSKSNYGYFNTANTWASFVIPLAAFGIYNYGIRAISKVKDDKNKINYVFSKLFYISLITSVVTTAIYFLFIYFDTSIVNLKILYYILGIQALFQFLNIEWMNEAYENYSFILYKTLVIRIGMLIAI
;
A
#
# COMPACT_ATOMS: atom_id res chain seq x y z
N MET A 1 5.37 11.39 -19.36
CA MET A 1 5.02 11.47 -17.92
C MET A 1 3.56 11.84 -17.67
N ALA A 2 3.00 12.88 -18.27
CA ALA A 2 1.55 13.14 -18.19
C ALA A 2 0.70 12.05 -18.86
N LEU A 3 1.12 11.59 -20.04
CA LEU A 3 0.46 10.55 -20.84
C LEU A 3 0.42 9.16 -20.15
N GLU A 4 1.41 8.80 -19.36
CA GLU A 4 1.42 7.52 -18.64
C GLU A 4 0.50 7.56 -17.41
N CYS A 5 0.40 8.70 -16.73
CA CYS A 5 -0.62 8.90 -15.69
C CYS A 5 -2.04 8.82 -16.28
N ASP A 6 -2.25 9.35 -17.49
CA ASP A 6 -3.55 9.30 -18.16
C ASP A 6 -3.93 7.86 -18.54
N ILE A 7 -2.98 7.01 -18.96
CA ILE A 7 -3.24 5.61 -19.31
C ILE A 7 -3.60 4.78 -18.08
N ILE A 8 -2.87 4.96 -16.97
CA ILE A 8 -3.19 4.29 -15.69
C ILE A 8 -4.55 4.77 -15.17
N LEU A 9 -4.83 6.08 -15.29
CA LEU A 9 -6.10 6.66 -14.87
C LEU A 9 -7.26 6.20 -15.75
N VAL A 10 -7.06 6.10 -17.07
CA VAL A 10 -8.08 5.61 -18.03
C VAL A 10 -8.38 4.13 -17.81
N SER A 11 -7.37 3.29 -17.58
CA SER A 11 -7.61 1.85 -17.28
C SER A 11 -8.35 1.65 -15.95
N ILE A 12 -8.08 2.48 -14.95
CA ILE A 12 -8.81 2.49 -13.68
C ILE A 12 -10.22 3.03 -13.86
N LEU A 13 -10.42 4.03 -14.73
CA LEU A 13 -11.72 4.67 -14.97
C LEU A 13 -12.63 3.86 -15.92
N GLU A 14 -12.08 3.10 -16.86
CA GLU A 14 -12.87 2.21 -17.72
C GLU A 14 -13.42 0.99 -16.96
N CYS A 15 -12.67 0.46 -16.02
CA CYS A 15 -13.15 -0.55 -15.07
C CYS A 15 -14.32 -0.03 -14.19
N LYS A 16 -14.49 1.30 -14.12
CA LYS A 16 -15.49 2.02 -13.33
C LYS A 16 -16.90 2.00 -13.91
N LYS A 17 -17.04 1.97 -15.25
CA LYS A 17 -18.36 2.19 -15.88
C LYS A 17 -19.35 1.04 -15.70
N GLU A 18 -18.88 -0.18 -15.46
CA GLU A 18 -19.73 -1.37 -15.24
C GLU A 18 -20.03 -1.69 -13.78
N SER A 19 -19.30 -1.12 -12.82
CA SER A 19 -19.37 -1.51 -11.41
C SER A 19 -20.23 -0.61 -10.51
N PHE A 20 -20.73 0.50 -11.00
CA PHE A 20 -21.37 1.55 -10.16
C PHE A 20 -22.73 1.13 -9.54
N MET A 21 -23.32 0.03 -9.96
CA MET A 21 -24.61 -0.47 -9.47
C MET A 21 -24.53 -1.79 -8.67
N LYS A 22 -23.36 -2.15 -8.16
CA LYS A 22 -23.27 -3.31 -7.28
C LYS A 22 -23.78 -2.96 -5.88
N ASN A 23 -24.81 -3.69 -5.46
CA ASN A 23 -25.48 -3.61 -4.16
C ASN A 23 -24.52 -3.24 -3.02
N ILE A 24 -24.87 -2.24 -2.21
CA ILE A 24 -24.16 -1.83 -0.99
C ILE A 24 -23.80 -3.04 -0.11
N LYS A 25 -24.68 -4.04 -0.06
CA LYS A 25 -24.45 -5.31 0.65
C LYS A 25 -23.25 -6.09 0.13
N VAL A 26 -23.04 -6.12 -1.20
CA VAL A 26 -21.91 -6.82 -1.83
C VAL A 26 -20.59 -6.10 -1.52
N ASN A 27 -20.58 -4.78 -1.58
CA ASN A 27 -19.39 -4.00 -1.24
C ASN A 27 -19.04 -4.09 0.25
N ALA A 28 -20.03 -4.07 1.13
CA ALA A 28 -19.83 -4.28 2.56
C ALA A 28 -19.27 -5.68 2.86
N LEU A 29 -19.80 -6.72 2.22
CA LEU A 29 -19.29 -8.08 2.37
C LEU A 29 -17.87 -8.23 1.83
N ALA A 30 -17.57 -7.64 0.68
CA ALA A 30 -16.23 -7.65 0.11
C ALA A 30 -15.21 -6.93 1.03
N SER A 31 -15.57 -5.78 1.60
CA SER A 31 -14.75 -5.07 2.58
C SER A 31 -14.50 -5.91 3.84
N LEU A 32 -15.53 -6.57 4.36
CA LEU A 32 -15.37 -7.49 5.50
C LEU A 32 -14.42 -8.65 5.18
N LEU A 33 -14.54 -9.26 4.00
CA LEU A 33 -13.66 -10.34 3.58
C LEU A 33 -12.20 -9.88 3.44
N VAL A 34 -11.95 -8.70 2.88
CA VAL A 34 -10.61 -8.12 2.82
C VAL A 34 -10.01 -7.95 4.23
N ASN A 35 -10.79 -7.42 5.18
CA ASN A 35 -10.33 -7.25 6.55
C ASN A 35 -10.02 -8.59 7.23
N ILE A 36 -10.88 -9.60 7.05
CA ILE A 36 -10.64 -10.96 7.57
C ILE A 36 -9.36 -11.54 6.97
N LEU A 37 -9.15 -11.42 5.66
CA LEU A 37 -7.93 -11.90 4.99
C LEU A 37 -6.67 -11.21 5.52
N ASN A 38 -6.75 -9.92 5.81
CA ASN A 38 -5.62 -9.16 6.38
C ASN A 38 -5.23 -9.62 7.78
N ILE A 39 -6.17 -10.19 8.55
CA ILE A 39 -5.92 -10.76 9.88
C ILE A 39 -5.49 -12.23 9.78
N VAL A 40 -6.19 -13.02 9.00
CA VAL A 40 -5.96 -14.48 8.91
C VAL A 40 -4.62 -14.79 8.25
N PHE A 41 -4.23 -14.00 7.23
CA PHE A 41 -2.99 -14.24 6.51
C PHE A 41 -1.74 -14.20 7.41
N PRO A 42 -1.50 -13.17 8.23
CA PRO A 42 -0.39 -13.16 9.18
C PRO A 42 -0.46 -14.28 10.22
N LEU A 43 -1.67 -14.68 10.64
CA LEU A 43 -1.85 -15.80 11.58
C LEU A 43 -1.36 -17.13 11.02
N ILE A 44 -1.44 -17.32 9.71
CA ILE A 44 -0.94 -18.53 9.03
C ILE A 44 0.55 -18.39 8.73
N THR A 45 0.99 -17.26 8.21
CA THR A 45 2.36 -17.07 7.71
C THR A 45 3.38 -16.91 8.84
N ASN A 46 3.05 -16.22 9.94
CA ASN A 46 4.01 -16.01 11.03
C ASN A 46 4.45 -17.31 11.72
N PRO A 47 3.57 -18.26 12.10
CA PRO A 47 4.00 -19.55 12.66
C PRO A 47 4.85 -20.37 11.69
N TYR A 48 4.57 -20.29 10.40
CA TYR A 48 5.36 -20.96 9.36
C TYR A 48 6.76 -20.36 9.28
N LEU A 49 6.88 -19.05 9.20
CA LEU A 49 8.17 -18.35 9.18
C LEU A 49 9.01 -18.62 10.43
N THR A 50 8.39 -18.68 11.60
CA THR A 50 9.10 -18.98 12.86
C THR A 50 9.65 -20.42 12.91
N ARG A 51 9.11 -21.35 12.14
CA ARG A 51 9.62 -22.73 12.04
C ARG A 51 10.78 -22.88 11.08
N ILE A 52 10.78 -22.09 9.99
CA ILE A 52 11.82 -22.17 8.94
C ILE A 52 13.02 -21.30 9.30
N LEU A 53 12.79 -20.09 9.77
CA LEU A 53 13.84 -19.18 10.19
C LEU A 53 14.32 -19.54 11.60
N SER A 54 15.64 -19.48 11.82
CA SER A 54 16.16 -19.56 13.19
C SER A 54 15.58 -18.42 14.05
N LYS A 55 15.48 -18.64 15.37
CA LYS A 55 14.96 -17.63 16.31
C LYS A 55 15.66 -16.28 16.17
N SER A 56 16.97 -16.29 15.95
CA SER A 56 17.78 -15.08 15.76
C SER A 56 17.39 -14.35 14.46
N ASN A 57 17.34 -15.06 13.34
CA ASN A 57 17.02 -14.47 12.04
C ASN A 57 15.59 -13.92 11.98
N TYR A 58 14.63 -14.62 12.58
CA TYR A 58 13.27 -14.15 12.73
C TYR A 58 13.19 -12.86 13.59
N GLY A 59 13.97 -12.82 14.70
CA GLY A 59 14.07 -11.63 15.53
C GLY A 59 14.59 -10.43 14.77
N TYR A 60 15.65 -10.60 14.00
CA TYR A 60 16.22 -9.53 13.16
C TYR A 60 15.24 -9.05 12.09
N PHE A 61 14.57 -9.95 11.40
CA PHE A 61 13.53 -9.61 10.43
C PHE A 61 12.40 -8.81 11.08
N ASN A 62 11.91 -9.27 12.23
CA ASN A 62 10.80 -8.63 12.92
C ASN A 62 11.17 -7.22 13.42
N THR A 63 12.41 -7.03 13.91
CA THR A 63 12.90 -5.71 14.31
C THR A 63 12.98 -4.77 13.10
N ALA A 64 13.56 -5.21 11.99
CA ALA A 64 13.65 -4.41 10.78
C ALA A 64 12.25 -4.08 10.21
N ASN A 65 11.32 -5.04 10.22
CA ASN A 65 9.94 -4.84 9.78
C ASN A 65 9.19 -3.86 10.70
N THR A 66 9.46 -3.86 11.99
CA THR A 66 8.89 -2.89 12.93
C THR A 66 9.33 -1.47 12.56
N TRP A 67 10.63 -1.25 12.29
CA TRP A 67 11.11 0.05 11.83
C TRP A 67 10.44 0.49 10.53
N ALA A 68 10.34 -0.40 9.53
CA ALA A 68 9.64 -0.10 8.28
C ALA A 68 8.17 0.26 8.53
N SER A 69 7.50 -0.41 9.47
CA SER A 69 6.10 -0.16 9.85
C SER A 69 5.87 1.24 10.46
N PHE A 70 6.88 1.87 11.04
CA PHE A 70 6.81 3.27 11.45
C PHE A 70 7.06 4.23 10.28
N VAL A 71 7.97 3.90 9.40
CA VAL A 71 8.38 4.77 8.29
C VAL A 71 7.32 4.83 7.18
N ILE A 72 6.68 3.72 6.85
CA ILE A 72 5.66 3.64 5.78
C ILE A 72 4.49 4.61 6.00
N PRO A 73 3.85 4.70 7.18
CA PRO A 73 2.78 5.68 7.43
C PRO A 73 3.26 7.13 7.35
N LEU A 74 4.51 7.41 7.73
CA LEU A 74 5.10 8.73 7.56
C LEU A 74 5.30 9.08 6.09
N ALA A 75 5.75 8.13 5.26
CA ALA A 75 5.85 8.31 3.82
C ALA A 75 4.48 8.54 3.16
N ALA A 76 3.44 7.87 3.65
CA ALA A 76 2.06 8.06 3.19
C ALA A 76 1.44 9.42 3.57
N PHE A 77 1.97 10.11 4.57
CA PHE A 77 1.58 11.47 5.03
C PHE A 77 0.07 11.69 5.17
N GLY A 78 -0.68 10.67 5.53
CA GLY A 78 -2.13 10.75 5.68
C GLY A 78 -2.92 10.95 4.37
N ILE A 79 -2.25 10.86 3.21
CA ILE A 79 -2.85 11.02 1.88
C ILE A 79 -3.98 10.02 1.65
N TYR A 80 -3.87 8.82 2.22
CA TYR A 80 -4.89 7.80 2.11
C TYR A 80 -6.28 8.29 2.55
N ASN A 81 -6.42 8.73 3.79
CA ASN A 81 -7.71 9.21 4.32
C ASN A 81 -8.18 10.52 3.67
N TYR A 82 -7.24 11.42 3.38
CA TYR A 82 -7.56 12.67 2.71
C TYR A 82 -7.99 12.42 1.25
N GLY A 83 -7.29 11.54 0.53
CA GLY A 83 -7.57 11.18 -0.85
C GLY A 83 -8.97 10.59 -1.03
N ILE A 84 -9.38 9.65 -0.17
CA ILE A 84 -10.74 9.11 -0.18
C ILE A 84 -11.77 10.23 -0.10
N ARG A 85 -11.63 11.13 0.87
CA ARG A 85 -12.57 12.24 1.07
C ARG A 85 -12.55 13.25 -0.08
N ALA A 86 -11.37 13.57 -0.60
CA ALA A 86 -11.21 14.56 -1.67
C ALA A 86 -11.81 14.05 -2.99
N ILE A 87 -11.54 12.81 -3.37
CA ILE A 87 -12.10 12.20 -4.60
C ILE A 87 -13.59 11.97 -4.47
N SER A 88 -14.10 11.49 -3.33
CA SER A 88 -15.52 11.25 -3.13
C SER A 88 -16.37 12.53 -3.33
N LYS A 89 -15.81 13.71 -3.04
CA LYS A 89 -16.50 15.00 -3.26
C LYS A 89 -16.56 15.43 -4.71
N VAL A 90 -15.65 14.97 -5.56
CA VAL A 90 -15.51 15.42 -6.95
C VAL A 90 -15.72 14.29 -7.96
N LYS A 91 -16.22 13.14 -7.50
CA LYS A 91 -16.33 11.91 -8.30
C LYS A 91 -17.14 12.04 -9.60
N ASP A 92 -17.98 13.07 -9.72
CA ASP A 92 -18.83 13.32 -10.87
C ASP A 92 -18.17 14.21 -11.95
N ASP A 93 -17.03 14.84 -11.64
CA ASP A 93 -16.33 15.78 -12.52
C ASP A 93 -14.90 15.26 -12.83
N LYS A 94 -14.71 14.69 -14.02
CA LYS A 94 -13.42 14.13 -14.46
C LYS A 94 -12.26 15.11 -14.38
N ASN A 95 -12.47 16.38 -14.71
CA ASN A 95 -11.40 17.38 -14.70
C ASN A 95 -10.94 17.68 -13.29
N LYS A 96 -11.87 17.75 -12.34
CA LYS A 96 -11.55 17.94 -10.92
C LYS A 96 -10.88 16.71 -10.32
N ILE A 97 -11.30 15.50 -10.71
CA ILE A 97 -10.65 14.25 -10.29
C ILE A 97 -9.18 14.26 -10.71
N ASN A 98 -8.89 14.53 -12.00
CA ASN A 98 -7.52 14.56 -12.52
C ASN A 98 -6.66 15.59 -11.78
N TYR A 99 -7.19 16.77 -11.52
CA TYR A 99 -6.50 17.81 -10.78
C TYR A 99 -6.16 17.37 -9.35
N VAL A 100 -7.15 16.85 -8.61
CA VAL A 100 -6.98 16.39 -7.22
C VAL A 100 -6.02 15.22 -7.16
N PHE A 101 -6.16 14.24 -8.07
CA PHE A 101 -5.28 13.07 -8.15
C PHE A 101 -3.83 13.49 -8.39
N SER A 102 -3.58 14.31 -9.42
CA SER A 102 -2.21 14.76 -9.74
C SER A 102 -1.59 15.49 -8.55
N LYS A 103 -2.33 16.37 -7.90
CA LYS A 103 -1.84 17.10 -6.72
C LYS A 103 -1.46 16.15 -5.58
N LEU A 104 -2.31 15.18 -5.26
CA LEU A 104 -2.03 14.21 -4.21
C LEU A 104 -0.88 13.26 -4.56
N PHE A 105 -0.78 12.87 -5.82
CA PHE A 105 0.30 12.04 -6.32
C PHE A 105 1.66 12.72 -6.18
N TYR A 106 1.78 14.01 -6.56
CA TYR A 106 3.02 14.76 -6.38
C TYR A 106 3.39 14.94 -4.90
N ILE A 107 2.42 15.22 -4.03
CA ILE A 107 2.67 15.31 -2.59
C ILE A 107 3.16 13.96 -2.06
N SER A 108 2.49 12.85 -2.43
CA SER A 108 2.89 11.50 -2.03
C SER A 108 4.30 11.14 -2.49
N LEU A 109 4.65 11.50 -3.74
CA LEU A 109 5.98 11.26 -4.28
C LEU A 109 7.05 12.01 -3.48
N ILE A 110 6.84 13.29 -3.24
CA ILE A 110 7.80 14.11 -2.47
C ILE A 110 7.96 13.57 -1.05
N THR A 111 6.85 13.29 -0.36
CA THR A 111 6.90 12.78 1.03
C THR A 111 7.55 11.40 1.10
N SER A 112 7.27 10.50 0.16
CA SER A 112 7.91 9.18 0.09
C SER A 112 9.41 9.27 -0.11
N VAL A 113 9.87 10.13 -1.03
CA VAL A 113 11.30 10.32 -1.30
C VAL A 113 12.00 10.92 -0.09
N VAL A 114 11.45 11.99 0.49
CA VAL A 114 12.04 12.67 1.65
C VAL A 114 12.11 11.73 2.86
N THR A 115 11.01 11.04 3.17
CA THR A 115 10.96 10.12 4.32
C THR A 115 11.93 8.96 4.13
N THR A 116 12.02 8.39 2.93
CA THR A 116 12.96 7.30 2.63
C THR A 116 14.41 7.76 2.70
N ALA A 117 14.71 8.97 2.23
CA ALA A 117 16.05 9.54 2.33
C ALA A 117 16.48 9.72 3.80
N ILE A 118 15.59 10.27 4.64
CA ILE A 118 15.84 10.43 6.09
C ILE A 118 16.05 9.05 6.73
N TYR A 119 15.24 8.05 6.40
CA TYR A 119 15.37 6.70 6.92
C TYR A 119 16.71 6.06 6.53
N PHE A 120 17.13 6.20 5.27
CA PHE A 120 18.42 5.67 4.82
C PHE A 120 19.61 6.36 5.45
N LEU A 121 19.52 7.68 5.67
CA LEU A 121 20.54 8.41 6.43
C LEU A 121 20.62 7.88 7.87
N PHE A 122 19.49 7.66 8.52
CA PHE A 122 19.47 7.09 9.87
C PHE A 122 20.17 5.73 9.92
N ILE A 123 19.83 4.79 8.99
CA ILE A 123 20.49 3.46 8.90
C ILE A 123 21.99 3.59 8.63
N TYR A 124 22.39 4.55 7.81
CA TYR A 124 23.81 4.77 7.48
C TYR A 124 24.63 5.10 8.73
N PHE A 125 24.13 5.97 9.59
CA PHE A 125 24.80 6.40 10.81
C PHE A 125 24.67 5.40 11.97
N ASP A 126 23.70 4.52 11.94
CA ASP A 126 23.53 3.51 12.99
C ASP A 126 24.59 2.41 12.85
N THR A 127 25.48 2.34 13.84
CA THR A 127 26.55 1.34 13.93
C THR A 127 26.10 0.01 14.58
N SER A 128 24.95 0.00 15.25
CA SER A 128 24.43 -1.17 15.98
C SER A 128 23.96 -2.28 15.05
N ILE A 129 23.62 -1.96 13.79
CA ILE A 129 22.99 -2.87 12.82
C ILE A 129 23.89 -3.20 11.63
N VAL A 130 25.23 -3.09 11.77
CA VAL A 130 26.19 -3.20 10.65
C VAL A 130 25.96 -4.44 9.77
N ASN A 131 25.78 -5.61 10.37
CA ASN A 131 25.58 -6.86 9.65
C ASN A 131 24.16 -7.04 9.05
N LEU A 132 23.23 -6.17 9.38
CA LEU A 132 21.82 -6.25 8.99
C LEU A 132 21.37 -5.08 8.13
N LYS A 133 22.26 -4.12 7.82
CA LYS A 133 21.92 -2.92 7.04
C LYS A 133 21.21 -3.24 5.73
N ILE A 134 21.63 -4.30 5.03
CA ILE A 134 21.00 -4.72 3.77
C ILE A 134 19.52 -5.02 3.97
N LEU A 135 19.16 -5.73 5.05
CA LEU A 135 17.76 -6.05 5.36
C LEU A 135 16.91 -4.79 5.59
N TYR A 136 17.47 -3.83 6.33
CA TYR A 136 16.79 -2.55 6.58
C TYR A 136 16.64 -1.72 5.31
N TYR A 137 17.64 -1.69 4.42
CA TYR A 137 17.52 -1.02 3.13
C TYR A 137 16.48 -1.66 2.23
N ILE A 138 16.43 -2.99 2.15
CA ILE A 138 15.42 -3.72 1.34
C ILE A 138 14.01 -3.38 1.83
N LEU A 139 13.76 -3.42 3.14
CA LEU A 139 12.45 -3.07 3.71
C LEU A 139 12.14 -1.58 3.56
N GLY A 140 13.15 -0.70 3.63
CA GLY A 140 13.00 0.73 3.40
C GLY A 140 12.62 1.11 1.97
N ILE A 141 12.97 0.31 0.98
CA ILE A 141 12.54 0.50 -0.42
C ILE A 141 11.01 0.49 -0.52
N GLN A 142 10.31 -0.26 0.33
CA GLN A 142 8.86 -0.25 0.37
C GLN A 142 8.28 1.14 0.68
N ALA A 143 8.93 1.91 1.54
CA ALA A 143 8.52 3.29 1.84
C ALA A 143 8.72 4.22 0.64
N LEU A 144 9.77 4.00 -0.16
CA LEU A 144 9.99 4.75 -1.40
C LEU A 144 8.83 4.56 -2.39
N PHE A 145 8.37 3.32 -2.55
CA PHE A 145 7.27 3.00 -3.47
C PHE A 145 5.87 3.26 -2.91
N GLN A 146 5.76 3.87 -1.73
CA GLN A 146 4.47 4.17 -1.10
C GLN A 146 3.61 5.12 -1.95
N PHE A 147 4.22 6.00 -2.77
CA PHE A 147 3.47 6.88 -3.68
C PHE A 147 2.68 6.13 -4.76
N LEU A 148 3.04 4.87 -5.08
CA LEU A 148 2.29 4.00 -5.99
C LEU A 148 1.06 3.37 -5.32
N ASN A 149 0.92 3.50 -4.01
CA ASN A 149 -0.25 2.99 -3.30
C ASN A 149 -1.46 3.91 -3.52
N ILE A 150 -2.15 3.70 -4.64
CA ILE A 150 -3.36 4.43 -5.04
C ILE A 150 -4.66 3.70 -4.66
N GLU A 151 -4.61 2.79 -3.68
CA GLU A 151 -5.76 1.99 -3.23
C GLU A 151 -6.90 2.86 -2.68
N TRP A 152 -6.56 4.01 -2.08
CA TRP A 152 -7.51 5.03 -1.64
C TRP A 152 -8.45 5.52 -2.75
N MET A 153 -8.02 5.46 -4.02
CA MET A 153 -8.85 5.83 -5.15
C MET A 153 -9.95 4.79 -5.39
N ASN A 154 -9.63 3.49 -5.33
CA ASN A 154 -10.62 2.42 -5.46
C ASN A 154 -11.62 2.44 -4.31
N GLU A 155 -11.19 2.76 -3.09
CA GLU A 155 -12.08 2.95 -1.94
C GLU A 155 -12.99 4.16 -2.10
N ALA A 156 -12.49 5.29 -2.60
CA ALA A 156 -13.29 6.47 -2.87
C ALA A 156 -14.45 6.19 -3.86
N TYR A 157 -14.24 5.23 -4.75
CA TYR A 157 -15.26 4.73 -5.70
C TYR A 157 -16.06 3.54 -5.18
N GLU A 158 -15.84 3.13 -3.92
CA GLU A 158 -16.52 1.98 -3.31
C GLU A 158 -16.34 0.66 -4.10
N ASN A 159 -15.21 0.53 -4.84
CA ASN A 159 -14.93 -0.65 -5.66
C ASN A 159 -14.23 -1.75 -4.85
N TYR A 160 -14.87 -2.21 -3.78
CA TYR A 160 -14.32 -3.23 -2.88
C TYR A 160 -14.17 -4.60 -3.52
N SER A 161 -14.97 -4.92 -4.55
CA SER A 161 -14.83 -6.16 -5.29
C SER A 161 -13.49 -6.28 -6.00
N PHE A 162 -12.99 -5.19 -6.57
CA PHE A 162 -11.67 -5.14 -7.19
C PHE A 162 -10.56 -5.27 -6.13
N ILE A 163 -10.69 -4.58 -5.00
CA ILE A 163 -9.75 -4.66 -3.89
C ILE A 163 -9.66 -6.09 -3.36
N LEU A 164 -10.81 -6.76 -3.20
CA LEU A 164 -10.86 -8.17 -2.77
C LEU A 164 -10.14 -9.09 -3.75
N TYR A 165 -10.44 -8.98 -5.05
CA TYR A 165 -9.80 -9.80 -6.08
C TYR A 165 -8.27 -9.60 -6.09
N LYS A 166 -7.80 -8.35 -6.12
CA LYS A 166 -6.38 -8.00 -6.06
C LYS A 166 -5.72 -8.60 -4.82
N THR A 167 -6.35 -8.44 -3.65
CA THR A 167 -5.81 -8.94 -2.38
C THR A 167 -5.71 -10.46 -2.39
N LEU A 168 -6.73 -11.16 -2.88
CA LEU A 168 -6.71 -12.63 -3.00
C LEU A 168 -5.58 -13.10 -3.90
N VAL A 169 -5.43 -12.53 -5.09
CA VAL A 169 -4.36 -12.92 -6.04
C VAL A 169 -2.98 -12.74 -5.42
N ILE A 170 -2.74 -11.60 -4.78
CA ILE A 170 -1.45 -11.33 -4.12
C ILE A 170 -1.20 -12.31 -2.97
N ARG A 171 -2.21 -12.58 -2.12
CA ARG A 171 -2.06 -13.47 -0.97
C ARG A 171 -1.83 -14.93 -1.38
N ILE A 172 -2.58 -15.40 -2.40
CA ILE A 172 -2.37 -16.74 -2.96
C ILE A 172 -0.96 -16.84 -3.58
N GLY A 173 -0.54 -15.83 -4.35
CA GLY A 173 0.81 -15.80 -4.90
C GLY A 173 1.90 -15.85 -3.82
N MET A 174 1.72 -15.13 -2.72
CA MET A 174 2.64 -15.19 -1.57
C MET A 174 2.66 -16.57 -0.92
N LEU A 175 1.50 -17.24 -0.75
CA LEU A 175 1.45 -18.60 -0.18
C LEU A 175 2.14 -19.63 -1.06
N ILE A 176 2.11 -19.47 -2.39
CA ILE A 176 2.80 -20.36 -3.34
C ILE A 176 4.31 -20.11 -3.32
N ALA A 177 4.73 -18.87 -3.07
CA ALA A 177 6.14 -18.47 -3.05
C ALA A 177 6.87 -18.81 -1.73
N ILE A 178 6.12 -19.10 -0.67
CA ILE A 178 6.65 -19.49 0.65
C ILE A 178 6.83 -21.02 0.72
#